data_004eb604db4f95e40ba12f049fd64025
#
_entry.id   004eb604db4f95e40ba12f049fd64025
#
_cell.length_a   1.000
_cell.length_b   1.000
_cell.length_c   1.000
_cell.angle_alpha   90.00
_cell.angle_beta   90.00
_cell.angle_gamma   90.00
#
_symmetry.space_group_name_H-M   'P 1'
#
loop_
_entity.id
_entity.type
_entity.pdbx_description
1 polymer ?
#
loop_
_entity_poly.entity_id
_entity_poly.type
_entity_poly.pdbx_seq_one_letter_code
_entity_poly.pdbx_strand_id
1 'polypeptide(L)'
;REVLPGRFGPDVFQEYAIDFVARHRNEPFFLYYPMALTHGSSAAHALTETPENRGRQPANDHEAFAAMTRYADKLVGDFVAALDRLGVRDNTIVFIATDNGTDSSLSGRRNGRVVQGGLYKITENGGNVAFMVNSPKLVPGGRLGSMTDFSDVLPTICDFAGVKIPAGLTIDGKSYKNYLQGHGEVPRQWIFNQYRPDRVIRDTRYKLWDNGRFYDLEADPGEERPLAAGTNATADAVRAKFQMVLQGMPGDTPLPYPHRSLSAFRQRAAATRK
;
A
#
# COMPACT_ATOMS: atom_id res chain seq x y z
N ARG A 1 -6.82 -19.64 -20.22
CA ARG A 1 -7.74 -18.66 -19.58
C ARG A 1 -9.08 -19.37 -19.38
N GLU A 2 -9.48 -19.56 -18.14
CA GLU A 2 -10.77 -20.13 -17.80
C GLU A 2 -11.78 -18.99 -17.56
N VAL A 3 -12.99 -19.17 -18.03
CA VAL A 3 -14.12 -18.25 -17.78
C VAL A 3 -15.11 -18.99 -16.89
N LEU A 4 -15.40 -18.43 -15.72
CA LEU A 4 -16.33 -18.97 -14.74
C LEU A 4 -17.59 -18.10 -14.70
N PRO A 5 -18.60 -18.37 -15.55
CA PRO A 5 -19.80 -17.53 -15.60
C PRO A 5 -20.51 -17.48 -14.25
N GLY A 6 -20.98 -16.29 -13.87
CA GLY A 6 -21.72 -16.07 -12.62
C GLY A 6 -20.89 -16.12 -11.33
N ARG A 7 -19.59 -16.36 -11.41
CA ARG A 7 -18.66 -16.30 -10.26
C ARG A 7 -18.08 -14.90 -10.11
N PHE A 8 -17.99 -14.44 -8.89
CA PHE A 8 -17.29 -13.19 -8.58
C PHE A 8 -15.77 -13.45 -8.49
N GLY A 9 -14.99 -12.75 -9.31
CA GLY A 9 -13.56 -13.02 -9.43
C GLY A 9 -12.78 -13.01 -8.11
N PRO A 10 -12.98 -12.01 -7.22
CA PRO A 10 -12.32 -12.02 -5.91
C PRO A 10 -12.60 -13.27 -5.06
N ASP A 11 -13.80 -13.87 -5.13
CA ASP A 11 -14.11 -15.12 -4.41
C ASP A 11 -13.30 -16.28 -4.98
N VAL A 12 -13.21 -16.36 -6.31
CA VAL A 12 -12.41 -17.42 -6.97
C VAL A 12 -10.94 -17.34 -6.59
N PHE A 13 -10.38 -16.13 -6.54
CA PHE A 13 -9.01 -15.93 -6.09
C PHE A 13 -8.83 -16.30 -4.61
N GLN A 14 -9.80 -15.95 -3.78
CA GLN A 14 -9.80 -16.31 -2.37
C GLN A 14 -9.83 -17.83 -2.16
N GLU A 15 -10.71 -18.53 -2.85
CA GLU A 15 -10.80 -20.00 -2.81
C GLU A 15 -9.45 -20.65 -3.21
N TYR A 16 -8.84 -20.15 -4.29
CA TYR A 16 -7.54 -20.63 -4.73
C TYR A 16 -6.44 -20.36 -3.68
N ALA A 17 -6.44 -19.19 -3.05
CA ALA A 17 -5.49 -18.85 -2.01
C ALA A 17 -5.64 -19.76 -0.79
N ILE A 18 -6.86 -20.05 -0.36
CA ILE A 18 -7.15 -20.97 0.76
C ILE A 18 -6.75 -22.41 0.40
N ASP A 19 -7.09 -22.88 -0.80
CA ASP A 19 -6.68 -24.20 -1.28
C ASP A 19 -5.15 -24.34 -1.35
N PHE A 20 -4.44 -23.31 -1.81
CA PHE A 20 -2.99 -23.29 -1.80
C PHE A 20 -2.45 -23.50 -0.38
N VAL A 21 -2.93 -22.72 0.60
CA VAL A 21 -2.51 -22.88 2.00
C VAL A 21 -2.82 -24.28 2.53
N ALA A 22 -4.01 -24.82 2.22
CA ALA A 22 -4.41 -26.15 2.66
C ALA A 22 -3.46 -27.25 2.15
N ARG A 23 -3.04 -27.16 0.88
CA ARG A 23 -2.09 -28.11 0.27
C ARG A 23 -0.68 -28.00 0.84
N HIS A 24 -0.26 -26.79 1.26
CA HIS A 24 1.10 -26.51 1.73
C HIS A 24 1.20 -26.34 3.26
N ARG A 25 0.15 -26.68 4.02
CA ARG A 25 0.08 -26.43 5.47
C ARG A 25 1.17 -27.12 6.31
N ASN A 26 1.79 -28.18 5.78
CA ASN A 26 2.82 -28.95 6.48
C ASN A 26 4.25 -28.58 6.06
N GLU A 27 4.43 -27.54 5.28
CA GLU A 27 5.71 -27.05 4.80
C GLU A 27 5.75 -25.51 4.82
N PRO A 28 6.93 -24.87 4.81
CA PRO A 28 7.03 -23.44 4.66
C PRO A 28 6.43 -22.98 3.32
N PHE A 29 5.61 -21.96 3.33
CA PHE A 29 5.05 -21.37 2.12
C PHE A 29 5.15 -19.84 2.12
N PHE A 30 5.15 -19.27 0.92
CA PHE A 30 4.99 -17.85 0.67
C PHE A 30 3.85 -17.66 -0.32
N LEU A 31 2.82 -16.93 0.08
CA LEU A 31 1.68 -16.59 -0.77
C LEU A 31 1.67 -15.07 -1.01
N TYR A 32 1.84 -14.67 -2.27
CA TYR A 32 1.57 -13.31 -2.72
C TYR A 32 0.18 -13.27 -3.34
N TYR A 33 -0.74 -12.55 -2.67
CA TYR A 33 -2.14 -12.47 -3.06
C TYR A 33 -2.51 -11.03 -3.44
N PRO A 34 -2.32 -10.61 -4.71
CA PRO A 34 -2.76 -9.31 -5.19
C PRO A 34 -4.29 -9.29 -5.32
N MET A 35 -4.97 -8.86 -4.26
CA MET A 35 -6.42 -8.80 -4.21
C MET A 35 -6.94 -7.76 -5.21
N ALA A 36 -7.98 -8.12 -6.00
CA ALA A 36 -8.54 -7.22 -7.01
C ALA A 36 -9.42 -6.09 -6.43
N LEU A 37 -9.83 -6.19 -5.17
CA LEU A 37 -10.53 -5.15 -4.44
C LEU A 37 -9.54 -4.30 -3.63
N THR A 38 -9.68 -2.96 -3.59
CA THR A 38 -10.77 -2.18 -4.16
C THR A 38 -10.26 -1.51 -5.44
N HIS A 39 -10.69 -1.89 -6.60
CA HIS A 39 -10.18 -1.36 -7.87
C HIS A 39 -11.27 -0.64 -8.65
N GLY A 40 -10.97 0.61 -9.01
CA GLY A 40 -11.93 1.51 -9.67
C GLY A 40 -12.95 2.09 -8.68
N SER A 41 -13.28 3.34 -8.87
CA SER A 41 -14.25 4.06 -8.03
C SER A 41 -15.60 4.25 -8.70
N SER A 42 -15.66 4.07 -10.03
CA SER A 42 -16.89 4.28 -10.79
C SER A 42 -17.97 3.25 -10.42
N ALA A 43 -19.17 3.72 -10.13
CA ALA A 43 -20.34 2.87 -9.89
C ALA A 43 -20.66 1.90 -11.06
N ALA A 44 -20.16 2.18 -12.25
CA ALA A 44 -20.29 1.31 -13.42
C ALA A 44 -19.20 0.21 -13.50
N HIS A 45 -18.27 0.14 -12.56
CA HIS A 45 -17.20 -0.86 -12.58
C HIS A 45 -17.73 -2.24 -12.14
N ALA A 46 -17.32 -3.29 -12.85
CA ALA A 46 -17.83 -4.66 -12.60
C ALA A 46 -17.56 -5.20 -11.18
N LEU A 47 -16.53 -4.72 -10.49
CA LEU A 47 -16.22 -5.15 -9.12
C LEU A 47 -17.10 -4.48 -8.06
N THR A 48 -17.89 -3.47 -8.41
CA THR A 48 -18.81 -2.79 -7.48
C THR A 48 -20.08 -3.61 -7.20
N GLU A 49 -20.43 -4.53 -8.09
CA GLU A 49 -21.49 -5.52 -7.88
C GLU A 49 -20.93 -6.74 -7.14
N THR A 50 -20.73 -6.59 -5.84
CA THR A 50 -20.30 -7.69 -4.97
C THR A 50 -21.43 -8.70 -4.75
N PRO A 51 -21.15 -9.94 -4.34
CA PRO A 51 -22.20 -10.91 -4.02
C PRO A 51 -23.25 -10.42 -3.01
N GLU A 52 -22.85 -9.51 -2.10
CA GLU A 52 -23.74 -8.96 -1.06
C GLU A 52 -24.71 -7.90 -1.58
N ASN A 53 -24.37 -7.24 -2.68
CA ASN A 53 -25.24 -6.23 -3.32
C ASN A 53 -25.66 -6.62 -4.74
N ARG A 54 -25.60 -7.92 -5.06
CA ARG A 54 -25.96 -8.45 -6.40
C ARG A 54 -27.37 -8.01 -6.80
N GLY A 55 -27.47 -7.49 -8.02
CA GLY A 55 -28.72 -6.94 -8.57
C GLY A 55 -29.10 -5.55 -8.06
N ARG A 56 -28.28 -4.95 -7.19
CA ARG A 56 -28.46 -3.57 -6.72
C ARG A 56 -27.28 -2.72 -7.17
N GLN A 57 -27.50 -1.87 -8.14
CA GLN A 57 -26.49 -0.91 -8.58
C GLN A 57 -26.23 0.13 -7.50
N PRO A 58 -24.94 0.43 -7.17
CA PRO A 58 -24.61 1.55 -6.28
C PRO A 58 -25.15 2.87 -6.85
N ALA A 59 -25.68 3.72 -5.99
CA ALA A 59 -26.24 5.01 -6.40
C ALA A 59 -25.17 6.02 -6.84
N ASN A 60 -23.94 5.86 -6.37
CA ASN A 60 -22.80 6.74 -6.68
C ASN A 60 -21.47 6.03 -6.38
N ASP A 61 -20.37 6.69 -6.73
CA ASP A 61 -19.02 6.16 -6.58
C ASP A 61 -18.62 5.92 -5.12
N HIS A 62 -19.12 6.71 -4.17
CA HIS A 62 -18.86 6.48 -2.73
C HIS A 62 -19.54 5.21 -2.23
N GLU A 63 -20.79 4.96 -2.63
CA GLU A 63 -21.49 3.72 -2.28
C GLU A 63 -20.81 2.50 -2.90
N ALA A 64 -20.40 2.62 -4.17
CA ALA A 64 -19.64 1.59 -4.87
C ALA A 64 -18.33 1.25 -4.17
N PHE A 65 -17.54 2.26 -3.82
CA PHE A 65 -16.27 2.09 -3.11
C PHE A 65 -16.48 1.49 -1.72
N ALA A 66 -17.49 1.94 -0.99
CA ALA A 66 -17.83 1.40 0.32
C ALA A 66 -18.26 -0.08 0.25
N ALA A 67 -19.00 -0.49 -0.78
CA ALA A 67 -19.38 -1.89 -1.00
C ALA A 67 -18.14 -2.76 -1.25
N MET A 68 -17.24 -2.33 -2.14
CA MET A 68 -15.99 -3.04 -2.41
C MET A 68 -15.09 -3.14 -1.17
N THR A 69 -15.01 -2.06 -0.38
CA THR A 69 -14.19 -2.04 0.84
C THR A 69 -14.72 -3.02 1.89
N ARG A 70 -16.04 -3.03 2.14
CA ARG A 70 -16.66 -4.00 3.05
C ARG A 70 -16.42 -5.43 2.58
N TYR A 71 -16.53 -5.67 1.28
CA TYR A 71 -16.32 -7.01 0.75
C TYR A 71 -14.85 -7.43 0.82
N ALA A 72 -13.92 -6.54 0.58
CA ALA A 72 -12.49 -6.79 0.79
C ALA A 72 -12.17 -7.14 2.26
N ASP A 73 -12.74 -6.39 3.20
CA ASP A 73 -12.61 -6.66 4.63
C ASP A 73 -13.15 -8.06 5.00
N LYS A 74 -14.34 -8.41 4.46
CA LYS A 74 -14.90 -9.76 4.60
C LYS A 74 -13.95 -10.84 4.09
N LEU A 75 -13.39 -10.68 2.89
CA LEU A 75 -12.46 -11.66 2.32
C LEU A 75 -11.19 -11.79 3.18
N VAL A 76 -10.66 -10.71 3.72
CA VAL A 76 -9.53 -10.76 4.65
C VAL A 76 -9.91 -11.54 5.92
N GLY A 77 -11.08 -11.26 6.49
CA GLY A 77 -11.59 -12.00 7.65
C GLY A 77 -11.77 -13.49 7.38
N ASP A 78 -12.37 -13.85 6.24
CA ASP A 78 -12.57 -15.23 5.83
C ASP A 78 -11.24 -15.98 5.60
N PHE A 79 -10.23 -15.29 5.03
CA PHE A 79 -8.89 -15.85 4.86
C PHE A 79 -8.21 -16.12 6.21
N VAL A 80 -8.25 -15.16 7.13
CA VAL A 80 -7.69 -15.32 8.48
C VAL A 80 -8.39 -16.48 9.20
N ALA A 81 -9.73 -16.56 9.15
CA ALA A 81 -10.46 -17.67 9.72
C ALA A 81 -10.13 -19.03 9.07
N ALA A 82 -9.78 -19.04 7.79
CA ALA A 82 -9.29 -20.24 7.12
C ALA A 82 -7.93 -20.70 7.66
N LEU A 83 -7.02 -19.76 7.95
CA LEU A 83 -5.73 -20.10 8.60
C LEU A 83 -5.94 -20.74 9.97
N ASP A 84 -6.92 -20.27 10.75
CA ASP A 84 -7.30 -20.86 12.04
C ASP A 84 -7.81 -22.31 11.84
N ARG A 85 -8.77 -22.52 10.93
CA ARG A 85 -9.31 -23.85 10.63
C ARG A 85 -8.26 -24.84 10.12
N LEU A 86 -7.26 -24.34 9.40
CA LEU A 86 -6.16 -25.16 8.88
C LEU A 86 -5.06 -25.42 9.92
N GLY A 87 -5.12 -24.78 11.08
CA GLY A 87 -4.15 -24.95 12.17
C GLY A 87 -2.78 -24.30 11.91
N VAL A 88 -2.70 -23.38 10.96
CA VAL A 88 -1.43 -22.70 10.58
C VAL A 88 -1.34 -21.26 11.07
N ARG A 89 -2.40 -20.73 11.67
CA ARG A 89 -2.53 -19.32 12.06
C ARG A 89 -1.40 -18.82 12.95
N ASP A 90 -1.01 -19.63 13.92
CA ASP A 90 0.01 -19.31 14.92
C ASP A 90 1.43 -19.18 14.34
N ASN A 91 1.68 -19.80 13.21
CA ASN A 91 2.96 -19.79 12.50
C ASN A 91 2.89 -19.08 11.15
N THR A 92 1.88 -18.26 10.97
CA THR A 92 1.69 -17.47 9.73
C THR A 92 1.70 -15.98 10.03
N ILE A 93 2.44 -15.22 9.24
CA ILE A 93 2.41 -13.76 9.25
C ILE A 93 1.64 -13.29 8.03
N VAL A 94 0.60 -12.49 8.24
CA VAL A 94 -0.22 -11.89 7.19
C VAL A 94 0.11 -10.41 7.10
N PHE A 95 0.66 -9.98 5.97
CA PHE A 95 0.81 -8.58 5.62
C PHE A 95 -0.37 -8.14 4.77
N ILE A 96 -1.02 -7.05 5.15
CA ILE A 96 -2.15 -6.48 4.42
C ILE A 96 -1.79 -5.04 4.12
N ALA A 97 -1.80 -4.68 2.84
CA ALA A 97 -1.46 -3.34 2.40
C ALA A 97 -2.31 -2.91 1.21
N THR A 98 -2.57 -1.62 1.10
CA THR A 98 -3.05 -1.02 -0.15
C THR A 98 -1.86 -0.49 -0.92
N ASP A 99 -1.90 -0.59 -2.24
CA ASP A 99 -0.80 -0.21 -3.14
C ASP A 99 -0.63 1.30 -3.30
N ASN A 100 -1.74 2.04 -3.18
CA ASN A 100 -1.79 3.50 -3.35
C ASN A 100 -3.00 4.11 -2.60
N GLY A 101 -3.06 5.43 -2.57
CA GLY A 101 -4.18 6.16 -2.01
C GLY A 101 -5.45 6.01 -2.84
N THR A 102 -6.59 6.32 -2.22
CA THR A 102 -7.92 6.27 -2.81
C THR A 102 -8.01 7.18 -4.05
N ASP A 103 -8.89 6.82 -5.00
CA ASP A 103 -9.18 7.62 -6.19
C ASP A 103 -9.49 9.09 -5.83
N SER A 104 -8.97 10.00 -6.63
CA SER A 104 -9.08 11.45 -6.39
C SER A 104 -10.51 12.01 -6.54
N SER A 105 -11.45 11.26 -7.13
CA SER A 105 -12.87 11.61 -7.18
C SER A 105 -13.59 11.39 -5.86
N LEU A 106 -13.01 10.57 -4.97
CA LEU A 106 -13.60 10.23 -3.68
C LEU A 106 -13.04 11.11 -2.56
N SER A 107 -13.86 11.35 -1.56
CA SER A 107 -13.47 11.97 -0.30
C SER A 107 -13.98 11.16 0.89
N GLY A 108 -13.29 11.27 2.01
CA GLY A 108 -13.67 10.62 3.26
C GLY A 108 -13.41 11.55 4.44
N ARG A 109 -13.62 11.02 5.65
CA ARG A 109 -13.28 11.73 6.88
C ARG A 109 -12.17 11.01 7.64
N ARG A 110 -11.15 11.77 8.04
CA ARG A 110 -10.07 11.28 8.91
C ARG A 110 -9.88 12.28 10.04
N ASN A 111 -10.04 11.84 11.30
CA ASN A 111 -9.92 12.72 12.48
C ASN A 111 -10.79 14.00 12.39
N GLY A 112 -12.04 13.86 11.92
CA GLY A 112 -12.97 14.97 11.76
C GLY A 112 -12.78 15.86 10.53
N ARG A 113 -11.67 15.71 9.79
CA ARG A 113 -11.38 16.49 8.57
C ARG A 113 -11.84 15.74 7.33
N VAL A 114 -12.29 16.47 6.31
CA VAL A 114 -12.50 15.92 4.97
C VAL A 114 -11.14 15.71 4.32
N VAL A 115 -10.92 14.50 3.80
CA VAL A 115 -9.70 14.10 3.12
C VAL A 115 -10.06 13.66 1.72
N GLN A 116 -9.50 14.31 0.72
CA GLN A 116 -9.66 13.96 -0.69
C GLN A 116 -8.72 12.81 -1.04
N GLY A 117 -9.16 11.90 -1.92
CA GLY A 117 -8.30 10.84 -2.44
C GLY A 117 -7.06 11.38 -3.15
N GLY A 118 -5.98 10.63 -3.09
CA GLY A 118 -4.66 11.02 -3.58
C GLY A 118 -4.04 10.10 -4.62
N LEU A 119 -4.85 9.29 -5.32
CA LEU A 119 -4.35 8.45 -6.40
C LEU A 119 -3.54 9.27 -7.43
N TYR A 120 -2.37 8.76 -7.83
CA TYR A 120 -1.39 9.44 -8.68
C TYR A 120 -0.72 10.69 -8.08
N LYS A 121 -0.76 10.84 -6.75
CA LYS A 121 -0.05 11.92 -6.04
C LYS A 121 0.91 11.35 -5.02
N ILE A 122 1.98 12.07 -4.72
CA ILE A 122 2.93 11.75 -3.63
C ILE A 122 2.69 12.60 -2.37
N THR A 123 1.50 13.22 -2.28
CA THR A 123 0.99 13.79 -1.03
C THR A 123 0.66 12.69 -0.02
N GLU A 124 0.43 13.05 1.25
CA GLU A 124 0.05 12.09 2.28
C GLU A 124 -1.17 11.23 1.89
N ASN A 125 -2.12 11.80 1.17
CA ASN A 125 -3.32 11.08 0.74
C ASN A 125 -3.05 10.06 -0.39
N GLY A 126 -1.91 10.16 -1.06
CA GLY A 126 -1.50 9.25 -2.13
C GLY A 126 -0.49 8.20 -1.69
N GLY A 127 0.47 8.58 -0.85
CA GLY A 127 1.59 7.72 -0.45
C GLY A 127 1.48 7.11 0.95
N ASN A 128 0.67 7.69 1.84
CA ASN A 128 0.46 7.14 3.18
C ASN A 128 -0.74 6.17 3.16
N VAL A 129 -0.46 4.93 2.89
CA VAL A 129 -1.45 3.86 2.67
C VAL A 129 -1.67 3.01 3.92
N ALA A 130 -2.74 2.21 3.92
CA ALA A 130 -2.98 1.25 4.98
C ALA A 130 -1.91 0.14 4.92
N PHE A 131 -1.29 -0.15 6.06
CA PHE A 131 -0.34 -1.23 6.22
C PHE A 131 -0.56 -1.91 7.59
N MET A 132 -0.87 -3.19 7.56
CA MET A 132 -1.19 -4.00 8.73
C MET A 132 -0.39 -5.28 8.72
N VAL A 133 0.06 -5.73 9.88
CA VAL A 133 0.71 -7.02 10.08
C VAL A 133 -0.06 -7.78 11.13
N ASN A 134 -0.45 -9.00 10.80
CA ASN A 134 -1.22 -9.84 11.70
C ASN A 134 -0.55 -11.20 11.87
N SER A 135 -0.18 -11.51 13.12
CA SER A 135 0.38 -12.80 13.54
C SER A 135 0.28 -12.92 15.06
N PRO A 136 -0.73 -13.60 15.62
CA PRO A 136 -1.04 -13.55 17.05
C PRO A 136 0.11 -13.95 17.99
N LYS A 137 0.95 -14.90 17.57
CA LYS A 137 2.06 -15.39 18.38
C LYS A 137 3.40 -14.71 18.11
N LEU A 138 3.57 -14.12 16.92
CA LEU A 138 4.87 -13.59 16.50
C LEU A 138 4.95 -12.07 16.61
N VAL A 139 3.81 -11.39 16.58
CA VAL A 139 3.73 -9.93 16.59
C VAL A 139 2.68 -9.49 17.63
N PRO A 140 3.04 -8.73 18.66
CA PRO A 140 2.07 -8.21 19.62
C PRO A 140 1.10 -7.26 18.95
N GLY A 141 -0.15 -7.25 19.42
CA GLY A 141 -1.17 -6.33 18.94
C GLY A 141 -0.86 -4.89 19.35
N GLY A 142 -1.19 -3.94 18.48
CA GLY A 142 -1.01 -2.53 18.77
C GLY A 142 -0.93 -1.66 17.50
N ARG A 143 -0.68 -0.37 17.73
CA ARG A 143 -0.43 0.59 16.66
C ARG A 143 1.00 1.10 16.78
N LEU A 144 1.78 0.93 15.73
CA LEU A 144 3.13 1.44 15.66
C LEU A 144 3.13 2.83 15.01
N GLY A 145 3.79 3.79 15.66
CA GLY A 145 3.92 5.17 15.16
C GLY A 145 5.11 5.39 14.22
N SER A 146 5.85 4.33 13.89
CA SER A 146 7.00 4.38 13.00
C SER A 146 6.61 4.46 11.53
N MET A 147 7.55 4.89 10.72
CA MET A 147 7.44 4.81 9.27
C MET A 147 7.87 3.44 8.77
N THR A 148 7.17 2.93 7.78
CA THR A 148 7.54 1.76 6.98
C THR A 148 7.40 2.10 5.50
N ASP A 149 8.19 1.43 4.68
CA ASP A 149 8.19 1.57 3.22
C ASP A 149 8.03 0.19 2.59
N PHE A 150 7.45 0.10 1.40
CA PHE A 150 7.29 -1.21 0.75
C PHE A 150 8.60 -1.90 0.43
N SER A 151 9.70 -1.16 0.28
CA SER A 151 11.04 -1.75 0.16
C SER A 151 11.44 -2.57 1.40
N ASP A 152 10.84 -2.28 2.56
CA ASP A 152 11.13 -2.96 3.83
C ASP A 152 10.44 -4.35 3.94
N VAL A 153 9.44 -4.62 3.10
CA VAL A 153 8.65 -5.87 3.17
C VAL A 153 9.50 -7.09 2.85
N LEU A 154 10.28 -7.03 1.76
CA LEU A 154 11.14 -8.15 1.36
C LEU A 154 12.16 -8.53 2.46
N PRO A 155 13.01 -7.62 2.96
CA PRO A 155 13.96 -7.98 4.02
C PRO A 155 13.26 -8.42 5.31
N THR A 156 12.07 -7.91 5.62
CA THR A 156 11.29 -8.33 6.79
C THR A 156 10.79 -9.77 6.65
N ILE A 157 10.26 -10.14 5.48
CA ILE A 157 9.82 -11.51 5.19
C ILE A 157 11.00 -12.47 5.24
N CYS A 158 12.12 -12.13 4.61
CA CYS A 158 13.33 -12.95 4.64
C CYS A 158 13.83 -13.17 6.07
N ASP A 159 13.82 -12.14 6.90
CA ASP A 159 14.27 -12.21 8.29
C ASP A 159 13.33 -13.07 9.16
N PHE A 160 12.01 -12.97 8.98
CA PHE A 160 11.07 -13.89 9.66
C PHE A 160 11.24 -15.34 9.20
N ALA A 161 11.46 -15.56 7.92
CA ALA A 161 11.68 -16.90 7.36
C ALA A 161 13.07 -17.48 7.65
N GLY A 162 13.99 -16.71 8.23
CA GLY A 162 15.38 -17.12 8.42
C GLY A 162 16.16 -17.29 7.11
N VAL A 163 15.71 -16.67 6.03
CA VAL A 163 16.32 -16.75 4.69
C VAL A 163 17.27 -15.57 4.49
N LYS A 164 18.49 -15.87 4.05
CA LYS A 164 19.46 -14.84 3.69
C LYS A 164 19.14 -14.25 2.32
N ILE A 165 19.15 -12.93 2.24
CA ILE A 165 19.11 -12.23 0.95
C ILE A 165 20.40 -12.53 0.19
N PRO A 166 20.34 -12.94 -1.10
CA PRO A 166 21.52 -13.23 -1.88
C PRO A 166 22.51 -12.06 -1.93
N ALA A 167 23.79 -12.38 -1.79
CA ALA A 167 24.83 -11.37 -1.95
C ALA A 167 24.81 -10.79 -3.36
N GLY A 168 25.01 -9.47 -3.48
CA GLY A 168 25.03 -8.76 -4.77
C GLY A 168 23.67 -8.16 -5.17
N LEU A 169 22.59 -8.41 -4.42
CA LEU A 169 21.35 -7.65 -4.59
C LEU A 169 21.40 -6.35 -3.77
N THR A 170 21.13 -5.24 -4.43
CA THR A 170 20.91 -3.96 -3.75
C THR A 170 19.51 -3.96 -3.17
N ILE A 171 19.41 -3.84 -1.83
CA ILE A 171 18.14 -3.76 -1.11
C ILE A 171 18.11 -2.44 -0.37
N ASP A 172 17.20 -1.55 -0.75
CA ASP A 172 17.00 -0.24 -0.10
C ASP A 172 16.21 -0.37 1.21
N GLY A 173 15.46 -1.46 1.37
CA GLY A 173 14.65 -1.74 2.53
C GLY A 173 15.42 -2.23 3.74
N LYS A 174 14.80 -2.10 4.90
CA LYS A 174 15.30 -2.56 6.21
C LYS A 174 14.30 -3.48 6.86
N SER A 175 14.76 -4.57 7.47
CA SER A 175 13.86 -5.47 8.20
C SER A 175 13.20 -4.76 9.40
N TYR A 176 11.90 -4.92 9.50
CA TYR A 176 11.06 -4.47 10.61
C TYR A 176 10.80 -5.57 11.65
N LYS A 177 11.32 -6.77 11.47
CA LYS A 177 11.03 -7.93 12.32
C LYS A 177 11.14 -7.60 13.80
N ASN A 178 12.31 -7.17 14.26
CA ASN A 178 12.53 -6.88 15.68
C ASN A 178 11.60 -5.81 16.21
N TYR A 179 11.37 -4.76 15.42
CA TYR A 179 10.46 -3.67 15.78
C TYR A 179 9.00 -4.15 15.85
N LEU A 180 8.54 -4.99 14.92
CA LEU A 180 7.22 -5.61 14.94
C LEU A 180 7.04 -6.52 16.16
N GLN A 181 8.10 -7.15 16.63
CA GLN A 181 8.10 -8.02 17.81
C GLN A 181 8.21 -7.23 19.14
N GLY A 182 8.24 -5.91 19.08
CA GLY A 182 8.37 -5.04 20.25
C GLY A 182 9.81 -4.87 20.76
N HIS A 183 10.80 -5.21 19.94
CA HIS A 183 12.22 -5.11 20.27
C HIS A 183 12.95 -4.18 19.30
N GLY A 184 14.04 -3.53 19.82
CA GLY A 184 14.90 -2.74 18.99
C GLY A 184 14.37 -1.35 18.62
N GLU A 185 15.14 -0.66 17.80
CA GLU A 185 14.86 0.70 17.36
C GLU A 185 14.05 0.71 16.06
N VAL A 186 13.44 1.86 15.77
CA VAL A 186 12.78 2.12 14.50
C VAL A 186 13.79 2.00 13.36
N PRO A 187 13.60 1.11 12.39
CA PRO A 187 14.61 0.84 11.36
C PRO A 187 14.85 2.02 10.41
N ARG A 188 13.89 2.94 10.33
CA ARG A 188 13.85 3.98 9.31
C ARG A 188 13.52 5.34 9.92
N GLN A 189 14.36 6.33 9.65
CA GLN A 189 14.18 7.72 10.11
C GLN A 189 13.48 8.61 9.09
N TRP A 190 13.43 8.19 7.84
CA TRP A 190 12.78 8.91 6.73
C TRP A 190 12.37 7.92 5.63
N ILE A 191 11.42 8.34 4.80
CA ILE A 191 11.00 7.67 3.57
C ILE A 191 11.22 8.59 2.39
N PHE A 192 11.61 8.00 1.26
CA PHE A 192 11.68 8.65 -0.04
C PHE A 192 10.53 8.12 -0.90
N ASN A 193 9.85 9.01 -1.61
CA ASN A 193 8.83 8.63 -2.58
C ASN A 193 9.00 9.45 -3.85
N GLN A 194 8.80 8.79 -4.99
CA GLN A 194 8.88 9.42 -6.31
C GLN A 194 7.70 9.01 -7.17
N TYR A 195 7.10 9.97 -7.84
CA TYR A 195 6.13 9.73 -8.88
C TYR A 195 6.37 10.69 -10.04
N ARG A 196 6.73 10.13 -11.21
CA ARG A 196 7.18 10.92 -12.35
C ARG A 196 8.39 11.80 -11.96
N PRO A 197 8.48 13.10 -12.34
CA PRO A 197 9.60 13.93 -11.92
C PRO A 197 9.55 14.34 -10.43
N ASP A 198 8.37 14.30 -9.81
CA ASP A 198 8.21 14.77 -8.43
C ASP A 198 8.84 13.78 -7.44
N ARG A 199 9.67 14.28 -6.53
CA ARG A 199 10.34 13.52 -5.48
C ARG A 199 10.10 14.17 -4.14
N VAL A 200 9.91 13.36 -3.12
CA VAL A 200 9.74 13.80 -1.74
C VAL A 200 10.54 12.94 -0.78
N ILE A 201 10.94 13.57 0.30
CA ILE A 201 11.46 12.91 1.50
C ILE A 201 10.64 13.38 2.71
N ARG A 202 10.34 12.47 3.62
CA ARG A 202 9.65 12.81 4.86
C ARG A 202 10.16 12.00 6.04
N ASP A 203 9.99 12.57 7.24
CA ASP A 203 9.96 11.81 8.50
C ASP A 203 8.54 11.73 9.07
N THR A 204 8.38 11.48 10.35
CA THR A 204 7.06 11.39 10.98
C THR A 204 6.31 12.73 11.01
N ARG A 205 7.01 13.85 10.90
CA ARG A 205 6.44 15.20 11.03
C ARG A 205 6.64 16.06 9.80
N TYR A 206 7.85 16.09 9.22
CA TYR A 206 8.19 17.02 8.16
C TYR A 206 8.30 16.34 6.81
N LYS A 207 8.00 17.09 5.75
CA LYS A 207 8.10 16.62 4.37
C LYS A 207 8.69 17.70 3.47
N LEU A 208 9.70 17.32 2.71
CA LEU A 208 10.35 18.17 1.72
C LEU A 208 10.10 17.62 0.31
N TRP A 209 9.64 18.48 -0.58
CA TRP A 209 9.59 18.25 -2.01
C TRP A 209 10.87 18.71 -2.67
N ASP A 210 11.27 18.09 -3.76
CA ASP A 210 12.49 18.46 -4.50
C ASP A 210 12.44 19.87 -5.11
N ASN A 211 11.25 20.42 -5.30
CA ASN A 211 11.07 21.82 -5.70
C ASN A 211 11.21 22.84 -4.53
N GLY A 212 11.64 22.38 -3.36
CA GLY A 212 11.90 23.19 -2.17
C GLY A 212 10.71 23.44 -1.25
N ARG A 213 9.48 23.03 -1.63
CA ARG A 213 8.33 23.12 -0.72
C ARG A 213 8.53 22.20 0.48
N PHE A 214 8.34 22.74 1.68
CA PHE A 214 8.57 22.05 2.93
C PHE A 214 7.35 22.23 3.85
N TYR A 215 6.89 21.14 4.45
CA TYR A 215 5.64 21.13 5.22
C TYR A 215 5.85 20.51 6.60
N ASP A 216 5.10 21.03 7.59
CA ASP A 216 4.86 20.39 8.88
C ASP A 216 3.54 19.62 8.80
N LEU A 217 3.61 18.31 8.63
CA LEU A 217 2.44 17.45 8.42
C LEU A 217 1.57 17.32 9.67
N GLU A 218 2.08 17.65 10.85
CA GLU A 218 1.28 17.72 12.08
C GLU A 218 0.35 18.92 12.07
N ALA A 219 0.86 20.08 11.67
CA ALA A 219 0.10 21.33 11.59
C ALA A 219 -0.69 21.46 10.28
N ASP A 220 -0.18 20.86 9.20
CA ASP A 220 -0.73 20.96 7.85
C ASP A 220 -0.70 19.60 7.12
N PRO A 221 -1.52 18.64 7.54
CA PRO A 221 -1.55 17.30 6.92
C PRO A 221 -2.09 17.29 5.47
N GLY A 222 -2.62 18.42 5.01
CA GLY A 222 -3.07 18.61 3.62
C GLY A 222 -1.99 19.11 2.69
N GLU A 223 -0.83 19.50 3.20
CA GLU A 223 0.27 20.09 2.42
C GLU A 223 -0.16 21.36 1.63
N GLU A 224 -0.96 22.22 2.28
CA GLU A 224 -1.53 23.44 1.67
C GLU A 224 -0.67 24.67 1.92
N ARG A 225 0.09 24.70 3.03
CA ARG A 225 0.83 25.87 3.52
C ARG A 225 2.29 25.54 3.78
N PRO A 226 3.17 25.73 2.78
CA PRO A 226 4.60 25.45 2.97
C PRO A 226 5.20 26.36 4.07
N LEU A 227 6.04 25.78 4.90
CA LEU A 227 6.84 26.52 5.88
C LEU A 227 7.93 27.33 5.17
N ALA A 228 8.02 28.61 5.47
CA ALA A 228 9.15 29.44 5.05
C ALA A 228 10.43 29.03 5.77
N ALA A 229 11.60 29.24 5.14
CA ALA A 229 12.89 29.10 5.81
C ALA A 229 13.06 30.21 6.85
N GLY A 230 13.78 29.92 7.93
CA GLY A 230 14.01 30.87 9.04
C GLY A 230 12.85 30.98 10.04
N THR A 231 11.76 30.21 9.85
CA THR A 231 10.61 30.26 10.75
C THR A 231 10.87 29.51 12.07
N ASN A 232 11.61 28.40 12.01
CA ASN A 232 11.86 27.54 13.15
C ASN A 232 13.20 26.79 12.96
N ALA A 233 14.12 26.96 13.89
CA ALA A 233 15.47 26.37 13.80
C ALA A 233 15.45 24.83 13.68
N THR A 234 14.55 24.14 14.39
CA THR A 234 14.39 22.68 14.29
C THR A 234 13.91 22.26 12.90
N ALA A 235 12.90 22.94 12.38
CA ALA A 235 12.36 22.69 11.03
C ALA A 235 13.44 22.95 9.95
N ASP A 236 14.22 24.01 10.12
CA ASP A 236 15.30 24.36 9.18
C ASP A 236 16.44 23.33 9.21
N ALA A 237 16.80 22.80 10.38
CA ALA A 237 17.77 21.71 10.49
C ALA A 237 17.28 20.43 9.78
N VAL A 238 16.00 20.07 9.93
CA VAL A 238 15.41 18.93 9.22
C VAL A 238 15.36 19.19 7.71
N ARG A 239 14.98 20.39 7.28
CA ARG A 239 15.01 20.80 5.87
C ARG A 239 16.39 20.61 5.26
N ALA A 240 17.44 21.09 5.91
CA ALA A 240 18.82 20.95 5.45
C ALA A 240 19.25 19.48 5.35
N LYS A 241 18.91 18.66 6.35
CA LYS A 241 19.14 17.22 6.32
C LYS A 241 18.46 16.56 5.13
N PHE A 242 17.20 16.87 4.89
CA PHE A 242 16.42 16.32 3.78
C PHE A 242 16.94 16.76 2.41
N GLN A 243 17.39 18.00 2.28
CA GLN A 243 18.05 18.49 1.06
C GLN A 243 19.28 17.67 0.71
N MET A 244 20.14 17.41 1.69
CA MET A 244 21.33 16.57 1.47
C MET A 244 20.97 15.15 1.04
N VAL A 245 19.95 14.54 1.65
CA VAL A 245 19.49 13.20 1.27
C VAL A 245 18.93 13.20 -0.16
N LEU A 246 18.07 14.15 -0.51
CA LEU A 246 17.48 14.26 -1.87
C LEU A 246 18.54 14.49 -2.95
N GLN A 247 19.60 15.26 -2.66
CA GLN A 247 20.73 15.44 -3.57
C GLN A 247 21.50 14.15 -3.85
N GLY A 248 21.55 13.25 -2.87
CA GLY A 248 22.20 11.94 -3.01
C GLY A 248 21.31 10.87 -3.66
N MET A 249 20.00 11.14 -3.81
CA MET A 249 19.09 10.18 -4.45
C MET A 249 19.23 10.20 -5.97
N PRO A 250 19.04 9.06 -6.64
CA PRO A 250 19.02 9.00 -8.11
C PRO A 250 18.05 10.03 -8.67
N GLY A 251 18.43 10.67 -9.77
CA GLY A 251 17.53 11.49 -10.55
C GLY A 251 16.43 10.65 -11.21
N ASP A 252 15.61 11.30 -12.02
CA ASP A 252 14.62 10.60 -12.83
C ASP A 252 15.36 9.61 -13.76
N THR A 253 15.22 8.31 -13.44
CA THR A 253 15.78 7.26 -14.28
C THR A 253 14.73 6.91 -15.31
N PRO A 254 15.00 7.06 -16.63
CA PRO A 254 14.08 6.62 -17.65
C PRO A 254 13.69 5.16 -17.40
N LEU A 255 12.40 4.89 -17.34
CA LEU A 255 11.94 3.51 -17.22
C LEU A 255 12.58 2.66 -18.33
N PRO A 256 13.08 1.45 -18.02
CA PRO A 256 13.73 0.60 -19.03
C PRO A 256 12.78 0.16 -20.15
N TYR A 257 11.49 0.47 -19.99
CA TYR A 257 10.46 0.21 -20.99
C TYR A 257 9.82 1.54 -21.42
N PRO A 258 9.68 1.79 -22.74
CA PRO A 258 8.98 2.97 -23.20
C PRO A 258 7.56 2.97 -22.62
N HIS A 259 7.16 4.07 -22.01
CA HIS A 259 5.80 4.29 -21.55
C HIS A 259 4.84 4.05 -22.72
N ARG A 260 4.17 2.91 -22.74
CA ARG A 260 3.04 2.71 -23.63
C ARG A 260 1.93 3.60 -23.10
N SER A 261 1.69 4.71 -23.76
CA SER A 261 0.60 5.61 -23.38
C SER A 261 -0.71 4.81 -23.28
N LEU A 262 -1.58 5.18 -22.36
CA LEU A 262 -2.92 4.60 -22.24
C LEU A 262 -3.68 4.62 -23.58
N SER A 263 -3.38 5.57 -24.47
CA SER A 263 -3.86 5.63 -25.84
C SER A 263 -3.41 4.45 -26.69
N ALA A 264 -2.14 4.02 -26.61
CA ALA A 264 -1.64 2.86 -27.32
C ALA A 264 -2.23 1.54 -26.81
N PHE A 265 -2.52 1.44 -25.51
CA PHE A 265 -3.22 0.30 -24.94
C PHE A 265 -4.68 0.23 -25.40
N ARG A 266 -5.41 1.37 -25.40
CA ARG A 266 -6.79 1.46 -25.88
C ARG A 266 -6.91 1.15 -27.38
N GLN A 267 -5.96 1.57 -28.20
CA GLN A 267 -5.92 1.26 -29.64
C GLN A 267 -5.71 -0.24 -29.91
N ARG A 268 -4.85 -0.93 -29.14
CA ARG A 268 -4.70 -2.39 -29.25
C ARG A 268 -5.92 -3.16 -28.77
N ALA A 269 -6.54 -2.75 -27.68
CA ALA A 269 -7.77 -3.37 -27.18
C ALA A 269 -8.95 -3.21 -28.16
N ALA A 270 -8.99 -2.12 -28.92
CA ALA A 270 -9.97 -1.91 -30.00
C ALA A 270 -9.68 -2.76 -31.24
N ALA A 271 -8.41 -3.00 -31.56
CA ALA A 271 -7.99 -3.81 -32.70
C ALA A 271 -8.18 -5.32 -32.51
N THR A 272 -8.18 -5.81 -31.26
CA THR A 272 -8.42 -7.23 -30.92
C THR A 272 -9.90 -7.58 -30.78
N ARG A 273 -10.81 -6.62 -30.93
CA ARG A 273 -12.28 -6.83 -30.89
C ARG A 273 -12.92 -6.87 -32.30
N LYS A 274 -12.12 -6.84 -33.34
CA LYS A 274 -12.52 -7.16 -34.73
C LYS A 274 -11.96 -8.54 -35.08
#